data_6c3e4990502fe731bed0898382f55baa
#
_entry.id   6c3e4990502fe731bed0898382f55baa
#
_cell.length_a   1.000
_cell.length_b   1.000
_cell.length_c   1.000
_cell.angle_alpha   90.00
_cell.angle_beta   90.00
_cell.angle_gamma   90.00
#
_symmetry.space_group_name_H-M   'P 1'
#
loop_
_entity.id
_entity.type
_entity.pdbx_description
1 polymer ?
#
loop_
_entity_poly.entity_id
_entity_poly.type
_entity_poly.pdbx_seq_one_letter_code
_entity_poly.pdbx_strand_id
1 'polypeptide(L)'
;MTTLARPNSALLVIDVQNQVVDGAFNKDAVIVNINNAVHKARAAGVPVVWIQHSDDWMPIGSEDWKIVPELMPLDSETKVGKLYRNSFEATKLDAVLAELNVGHLYICGAQTNNCVRHTGHGALDRGYDVTLIEDAHTTTDYKFEGQSVSAEVLVDDLNAS
;
A
#
# COMPACT_ATOMS: atom_id res chain seq x y z
N MET A 1 12.80 11.85 10.15
CA MET A 1 12.88 11.42 11.57
C MET A 1 11.47 11.32 12.12
N THR A 2 11.13 10.19 12.72
CA THR A 2 9.80 10.00 13.31
C THR A 2 9.61 10.88 14.56
N THR A 3 8.40 11.45 14.71
CA THR A 3 7.99 12.10 15.96
C THR A 3 7.45 11.10 16.98
N LEU A 4 7.25 9.85 16.56
CA LEU A 4 6.82 8.77 17.44
C LEU A 4 8.06 8.10 18.07
N ALA A 5 8.01 7.89 19.38
CA ALA A 5 9.09 7.19 20.09
C ALA A 5 8.96 5.67 19.91
N ARG A 6 8.99 5.21 18.67
CA ARG A 6 8.82 3.80 18.30
C ARG A 6 9.96 3.39 17.37
N PRO A 7 10.79 2.39 17.75
CA PRO A 7 12.02 2.08 17.02
C PRO A 7 11.84 1.15 15.82
N ASN A 8 10.69 0.48 15.67
CA ASN A 8 10.53 -0.56 14.68
C ASN A 8 9.96 -0.03 13.36
N SER A 9 10.14 -0.82 12.32
CA SER A 9 9.58 -0.57 10.99
C SER A 9 8.53 -1.61 10.62
N ALA A 10 7.66 -1.28 9.67
CA ALA A 10 6.76 -2.22 9.04
C ALA A 10 6.69 -1.96 7.54
N LEU A 11 6.37 -2.99 6.78
CA LEU A 11 6.04 -2.88 5.36
C LEU A 11 4.53 -2.89 5.20
N LEU A 12 3.96 -1.83 4.65
CA LEU A 12 2.56 -1.78 4.24
C LEU A 12 2.43 -2.15 2.77
N VAL A 13 1.66 -3.20 2.50
CA VAL A 13 1.28 -3.58 1.14
C VAL A 13 -0.16 -3.17 0.92
N ILE A 14 -0.36 -2.11 0.13
CA ILE A 14 -1.66 -1.42 0.02
C ILE A 14 -2.38 -1.88 -1.24
N ASP A 15 -3.55 -2.47 -1.06
CA ASP A 15 -4.55 -2.74 -2.11
C ASP A 15 -4.00 -3.44 -3.36
N VAL A 16 -3.10 -4.40 -3.22
CA VAL A 16 -2.62 -5.21 -4.35
C VAL A 16 -3.61 -6.35 -4.60
N GLN A 17 -4.78 -5.95 -5.04
CA GLN A 17 -5.97 -6.78 -5.24
C GLN A 17 -6.26 -6.92 -6.73
N ASN A 18 -6.90 -8.01 -7.13
CA ASN A 18 -7.11 -8.34 -8.54
C ASN A 18 -7.70 -7.18 -9.34
N GLN A 19 -8.78 -6.57 -8.87
CA GLN A 19 -9.41 -5.46 -9.59
C GLN A 19 -8.57 -4.18 -9.54
N VAL A 20 -7.92 -3.90 -8.42
CA VAL A 20 -7.17 -2.64 -8.23
C VAL A 20 -5.99 -2.53 -9.19
N VAL A 21 -5.29 -3.63 -9.43
CA VAL A 21 -4.12 -3.65 -10.31
C VAL A 21 -4.42 -4.10 -11.74
N ASP A 22 -5.67 -4.41 -12.05
CA ASP A 22 -6.06 -4.79 -13.40
C ASP A 22 -5.76 -3.64 -14.37
N GLY A 23 -5.00 -3.93 -15.42
CA GLY A 23 -4.59 -2.93 -16.40
C GLY A 23 -3.59 -1.90 -15.90
N ALA A 24 -3.01 -2.08 -14.73
CA ALA A 24 -2.04 -1.13 -14.16
C ALA A 24 -0.72 -1.12 -14.92
N PHE A 25 -0.07 0.05 -14.90
CA PHE A 25 1.23 0.28 -15.54
C PHE A 25 2.31 -0.63 -14.93
N ASN A 26 3.05 -1.33 -15.78
CA ASN A 26 4.11 -2.27 -15.37
C ASN A 26 3.66 -3.28 -14.31
N LYS A 27 2.42 -3.71 -14.36
CA LYS A 27 1.80 -4.57 -13.35
C LYS A 27 2.69 -5.74 -12.93
N ASP A 28 3.18 -6.53 -13.88
CA ASP A 28 3.94 -7.73 -13.56
C ASP A 28 5.27 -7.41 -12.89
N ALA A 29 6.00 -6.41 -13.39
CA ALA A 29 7.26 -5.97 -12.80
C ALA A 29 7.05 -5.42 -11.39
N VAL A 30 5.99 -4.63 -11.18
CA VAL A 30 5.66 -4.05 -9.88
C VAL A 30 5.30 -5.15 -8.87
N ILE A 31 4.53 -6.15 -9.26
CA ILE A 31 4.19 -7.27 -8.38
C ILE A 31 5.45 -8.05 -7.99
N VAL A 32 6.38 -8.27 -8.92
CA VAL A 32 7.69 -8.89 -8.62
C VAL A 32 8.44 -8.04 -7.59
N ASN A 33 8.49 -6.73 -7.77
CA ASN A 33 9.18 -5.82 -6.86
C ASN A 33 8.53 -5.80 -5.47
N ILE A 34 7.20 -5.83 -5.41
CA ILE A 34 6.48 -5.96 -4.13
C ILE A 34 6.84 -7.28 -3.45
N ASN A 35 6.84 -8.37 -4.19
CA ASN A 35 7.18 -9.67 -3.64
C ASN A 35 8.61 -9.70 -3.09
N ASN A 36 9.54 -9.08 -3.79
CA ASN A 36 10.91 -8.92 -3.31
C ASN A 36 10.97 -8.12 -2.01
N ALA A 37 10.21 -7.04 -1.90
CA ALA A 37 10.12 -6.23 -0.67
C ALA A 37 9.55 -7.06 0.49
N VAL A 38 8.52 -7.86 0.22
CA VAL A 38 7.91 -8.76 1.21
C VAL A 38 8.93 -9.78 1.72
N HIS A 39 9.68 -10.41 0.81
CA HIS A 39 10.71 -11.38 1.19
C HIS A 39 11.83 -10.74 2.01
N LYS A 40 12.28 -9.54 1.63
CA LYS A 40 13.30 -8.80 2.38
C LYS A 40 12.81 -8.43 3.79
N ALA A 41 11.58 -7.97 3.90
CA ALA A 41 10.97 -7.63 5.19
C ALA A 41 10.93 -8.85 6.11
N ARG A 42 10.46 -9.98 5.60
CA ARG A 42 10.39 -11.23 6.36
C ARG A 42 11.78 -11.69 6.83
N ALA A 43 12.78 -11.64 5.95
CA ALA A 43 14.16 -12.02 6.27
C ALA A 43 14.77 -11.11 7.34
N ALA A 44 14.39 -9.86 7.39
CA ALA A 44 14.87 -8.87 8.36
C ALA A 44 14.04 -8.82 9.65
N GLY A 45 13.00 -9.64 9.77
CA GLY A 45 12.09 -9.59 10.92
C GLY A 45 11.18 -8.36 10.94
N VAL A 46 11.01 -7.70 9.80
CA VAL A 46 10.12 -6.54 9.66
C VAL A 46 8.70 -7.05 9.37
N PRO A 47 7.71 -6.72 10.20
CA PRO A 47 6.35 -7.18 9.97
C PRO A 47 5.76 -6.63 8.67
N VAL A 48 5.03 -7.49 7.97
CA VAL A 48 4.27 -7.14 6.78
C VAL A 48 2.82 -6.98 7.18
N VAL A 49 2.24 -5.82 6.86
CA VAL A 49 0.82 -5.52 7.10
C VAL A 49 0.13 -5.38 5.75
N TRP A 50 -0.88 -6.20 5.53
CA TRP A 50 -1.64 -6.25 4.29
C TRP A 50 -2.88 -5.40 4.41
N ILE A 51 -3.02 -4.41 3.53
CA ILE A 51 -4.18 -3.53 3.47
C ILE A 51 -5.07 -3.97 2.31
N GLN A 52 -6.37 -4.13 2.57
CA GLN A 52 -7.35 -4.47 1.54
C GLN A 52 -8.53 -3.52 1.57
N HIS A 53 -8.81 -2.92 0.43
CA HIS A 53 -9.98 -2.08 0.22
C HIS A 53 -11.20 -2.95 -0.09
N SER A 54 -12.38 -2.52 0.35
CA SER A 54 -13.65 -3.08 -0.10
C SER A 54 -14.67 -1.98 -0.30
N ASP A 55 -15.59 -2.21 -1.21
CA ASP A 55 -16.73 -1.33 -1.49
C ASP A 55 -17.84 -2.13 -2.21
N ASP A 56 -18.87 -1.44 -2.67
CA ASP A 56 -19.98 -2.10 -3.35
C ASP A 56 -19.58 -2.74 -4.68
N TRP A 57 -18.52 -2.22 -5.32
CA TRP A 57 -18.00 -2.76 -6.59
C TRP A 57 -17.01 -3.89 -6.37
N MET A 58 -16.40 -3.94 -5.20
CA MET A 58 -15.40 -4.93 -4.83
C MET A 58 -15.69 -5.44 -3.42
N PRO A 59 -16.78 -6.23 -3.26
CA PRO A 59 -17.18 -6.69 -1.93
C PRO A 59 -16.22 -7.73 -1.37
N ILE A 60 -16.11 -7.77 -0.04
CA ILE A 60 -15.28 -8.73 0.68
C ILE A 60 -15.62 -10.16 0.25
N GLY A 61 -14.61 -10.93 -0.10
CA GLY A 61 -14.74 -12.33 -0.52
C GLY A 61 -14.90 -12.53 -2.01
N SER A 62 -15.13 -11.45 -2.79
CA SER A 62 -15.18 -11.55 -4.26
C SER A 62 -13.79 -11.82 -4.85
N GLU A 63 -13.73 -12.37 -6.06
CA GLU A 63 -12.46 -12.56 -6.75
C GLU A 63 -11.73 -11.23 -6.97
N ASP A 64 -12.45 -10.17 -7.30
CA ASP A 64 -11.90 -8.83 -7.50
C ASP A 64 -11.23 -8.28 -6.24
N TRP A 65 -11.75 -8.62 -5.07
CA TRP A 65 -11.24 -8.18 -3.77
C TRP A 65 -9.97 -8.93 -3.33
N LYS A 66 -9.76 -10.14 -3.80
CA LYS A 66 -8.63 -10.95 -3.35
C LYS A 66 -7.30 -10.32 -3.70
N ILE A 67 -6.34 -10.49 -2.81
CA ILE A 67 -4.94 -10.17 -3.09
C ILE A 67 -4.49 -11.02 -4.28
N VAL A 68 -3.72 -10.42 -5.18
CA VAL A 68 -3.21 -11.12 -6.37
C VAL A 68 -2.51 -12.43 -5.97
N PRO A 69 -2.69 -13.52 -6.74
CA PRO A 69 -2.18 -14.83 -6.34
C PRO A 69 -0.65 -14.92 -6.29
N GLU A 70 0.07 -14.00 -6.96
CA GLU A 70 1.53 -13.92 -6.91
C GLU A 70 2.07 -13.53 -5.54
N LEU A 71 1.25 -12.87 -4.72
CA LEU A 71 1.57 -12.50 -3.34
C LEU A 71 0.87 -13.46 -2.39
N MET A 72 1.61 -13.96 -1.40
CA MET A 72 1.10 -14.98 -0.48
C MET A 72 1.24 -14.48 0.97
N PRO A 73 0.21 -13.78 1.49
CA PRO A 73 0.21 -13.40 2.90
C PRO A 73 0.30 -14.62 3.81
N LEU A 74 1.08 -14.52 4.87
CA LEU A 74 1.14 -15.56 5.90
C LEU A 74 0.00 -15.37 6.90
N ASP A 75 -0.49 -16.47 7.48
CA ASP A 75 -1.55 -16.42 8.49
C ASP A 75 -1.15 -15.59 9.72
N SER A 76 0.15 -15.55 10.02
CA SER A 76 0.70 -14.76 11.12
C SER A 76 0.77 -13.25 10.82
N GLU A 77 0.64 -12.86 9.57
CA GLU A 77 0.71 -11.46 9.16
C GLU A 77 -0.64 -10.77 9.29
N THR A 78 -0.63 -9.53 9.76
CA THR A 78 -1.86 -8.77 10.01
C THR A 78 -2.48 -8.30 8.70
N LYS A 79 -3.80 -8.44 8.59
CA LYS A 79 -4.60 -7.87 7.50
C LYS A 79 -5.50 -6.78 8.07
N VAL A 80 -5.57 -5.65 7.38
CA VAL A 80 -6.39 -4.51 7.75
C VAL A 80 -7.34 -4.19 6.59
N GLY A 81 -8.63 -4.31 6.81
CA GLY A 81 -9.64 -3.91 5.86
C GLY A 81 -9.94 -2.41 5.96
N LYS A 82 -10.21 -1.76 4.83
CA LYS A 82 -10.55 -0.34 4.81
C LYS A 82 -11.66 -0.03 3.80
N LEU A 83 -12.32 1.09 4.02
CA LEU A 83 -13.38 1.61 3.15
C LEU A 83 -13.03 2.93 2.49
N TYR A 84 -11.98 3.60 2.97
CA TYR A 84 -11.54 4.92 2.49
C TYR A 84 -10.15 4.82 1.86
N ARG A 85 -9.73 5.87 1.15
CA ARG A 85 -8.41 5.90 0.49
C ARG A 85 -7.26 5.82 1.48
N ASN A 86 -7.37 6.60 2.56
CA ASN A 86 -6.37 6.58 3.63
C ASN A 86 -6.54 5.31 4.48
N SER A 87 -5.52 4.49 4.55
CA SER A 87 -5.56 3.22 5.30
C SER A 87 -5.74 3.40 6.80
N PHE A 88 -5.50 4.59 7.33
CA PHE A 88 -5.71 4.90 8.75
C PHE A 88 -7.15 5.27 9.06
N GLU A 89 -7.92 5.76 8.09
CA GLU A 89 -9.25 6.29 8.31
C GLU A 89 -10.25 5.20 8.67
N ALA A 90 -10.82 5.29 9.85
CA ALA A 90 -11.80 4.35 10.39
C ALA A 90 -11.32 2.89 10.36
N THR A 91 -10.04 2.67 10.66
CA THR A 91 -9.43 1.33 10.70
C THR A 91 -8.67 1.10 11.99
N LYS A 92 -8.25 -0.14 12.19
CA LYS A 92 -7.39 -0.54 13.33
C LYS A 92 -5.89 -0.33 13.06
N LEU A 93 -5.50 0.30 11.94
CA LEU A 93 -4.09 0.36 11.53
C LEU A 93 -3.20 1.03 12.58
N ASP A 94 -3.61 2.19 13.12
CA ASP A 94 -2.84 2.87 14.16
C ASP A 94 -2.60 1.98 15.38
N ALA A 95 -3.64 1.27 15.83
CA ALA A 95 -3.53 0.36 16.96
C ALA A 95 -2.59 -0.81 16.66
N VAL A 96 -2.67 -1.38 15.47
CA VAL A 96 -1.77 -2.45 15.03
C VAL A 96 -0.31 -1.99 15.04
N LEU A 97 -0.04 -0.83 14.47
CA LEU A 97 1.31 -0.29 14.39
C LEU A 97 1.85 0.12 15.77
N ALA A 98 1.00 0.63 16.66
CA ALA A 98 1.37 0.93 18.03
C ALA A 98 1.77 -0.36 18.78
N GLU A 99 1.00 -1.41 18.62
CA GLU A 99 1.26 -2.71 19.26
C GLU A 99 2.57 -3.33 18.77
N LEU A 100 2.90 -3.12 17.49
CA LEU A 100 4.16 -3.56 16.89
C LEU A 100 5.33 -2.60 17.17
N ASN A 101 5.09 -1.51 17.89
CA ASN A 101 6.07 -0.47 18.21
C ASN A 101 6.72 0.15 16.97
N VAL A 102 5.90 0.38 15.94
CA VAL A 102 6.35 0.87 14.63
C VAL A 102 6.30 2.39 14.57
N GLY A 103 7.40 3.00 14.15
CA GLY A 103 7.51 4.43 13.87
C GLY A 103 7.91 4.75 12.43
N HIS A 104 8.34 3.77 11.67
CA HIS A 104 8.75 3.93 10.27
C HIS A 104 7.97 2.95 9.37
N LEU A 105 7.40 3.48 8.30
CA LEU A 105 6.63 2.70 7.33
C LEU A 105 7.32 2.69 5.97
N TYR A 106 7.56 1.49 5.45
CA TYR A 106 7.84 1.28 4.04
C TYR A 106 6.51 1.03 3.35
N ILE A 107 6.23 1.75 2.28
CA ILE A 107 4.94 1.70 1.58
C ILE A 107 5.11 1.24 0.16
N CYS A 108 4.30 0.27 -0.25
CA CYS A 108 4.16 -0.20 -1.62
C CYS A 108 2.70 -0.50 -1.92
N GLY A 109 2.38 -0.73 -3.19
CA GLY A 109 1.06 -1.18 -3.61
C GLY A 109 0.37 -0.31 -4.64
N ALA A 110 -0.93 -0.12 -4.52
CA ALA A 110 -1.76 0.57 -5.50
C ALA A 110 -2.97 1.26 -4.82
N GLN A 111 -3.60 2.23 -5.46
CA GLN A 111 -3.08 2.94 -6.64
C GLN A 111 -2.22 4.10 -6.19
N THR A 112 -1.18 4.41 -6.93
CA THR A 112 -0.19 5.46 -6.62
C THR A 112 -0.82 6.78 -6.19
N ASN A 113 -1.72 7.31 -7.01
CA ASN A 113 -2.33 8.63 -6.81
C ASN A 113 -3.55 8.61 -5.88
N ASN A 114 -3.92 7.47 -5.36
CA ASN A 114 -5.08 7.28 -4.48
C ASN A 114 -4.65 6.71 -3.13
N CYS A 115 -4.84 5.42 -2.93
CA CYS A 115 -4.65 4.79 -1.61
C CYS A 115 -3.20 4.85 -1.12
N VAL A 116 -2.22 4.74 -2.01
CA VAL A 116 -0.80 4.89 -1.66
C VAL A 116 -0.50 6.31 -1.20
N ARG A 117 -0.87 7.31 -1.99
CA ARG A 117 -0.64 8.72 -1.69
C ARG A 117 -1.34 9.15 -0.40
N HIS A 118 -2.64 8.84 -0.27
CA HIS A 118 -3.43 9.22 0.91
C HIS A 118 -2.91 8.56 2.18
N THR A 119 -2.50 7.30 2.11
CA THR A 119 -1.93 6.59 3.26
C THR A 119 -0.58 7.16 3.64
N GLY A 120 0.27 7.49 2.67
CA GLY A 120 1.57 8.12 2.92
C GLY A 120 1.44 9.45 3.64
N HIS A 121 0.56 10.33 3.17
CA HIS A 121 0.29 11.62 3.81
C HIS A 121 -0.37 11.42 5.18
N GLY A 122 -1.30 10.49 5.29
CA GLY A 122 -1.94 10.17 6.57
C GLY A 122 -0.95 9.66 7.61
N ALA A 123 0.05 8.89 7.19
CA ALA A 123 1.12 8.43 8.06
C ALA A 123 2.00 9.59 8.55
N LEU A 124 2.39 10.48 7.64
CA LEU A 124 3.19 11.67 8.01
C LEU A 124 2.44 12.56 9.01
N ASP A 125 1.15 12.78 8.79
CA ASP A 125 0.31 13.58 9.70
C ASP A 125 0.25 12.96 11.11
N ARG A 126 0.41 11.65 11.22
CA ARG A 126 0.40 10.92 12.49
C ARG A 126 1.78 10.77 13.12
N GLY A 127 2.81 11.30 12.49
CA GLY A 127 4.17 11.32 13.02
C GLY A 127 5.04 10.13 12.62
N TYR A 128 4.57 9.26 11.71
CA TYR A 128 5.42 8.20 11.17
C TYR A 128 6.45 8.76 10.20
N ASP A 129 7.64 8.15 10.17
CA ASP A 129 8.52 8.28 9.02
C ASP A 129 7.97 7.39 7.90
N VAL A 130 8.09 7.85 6.66
CA VAL A 130 7.58 7.13 5.50
C VAL A 130 8.68 7.01 4.44
N THR A 131 8.87 5.79 3.96
CA THR A 131 9.69 5.50 2.79
C THR A 131 8.80 4.86 1.73
N LEU A 132 8.63 5.55 0.61
CA LEU A 132 7.94 4.98 -0.55
C LEU A 132 8.94 4.12 -1.33
N ILE A 133 8.57 2.86 -1.63
CA ILE A 133 9.41 1.99 -2.46
C ILE A 133 9.14 2.35 -3.91
N GLU A 134 10.07 3.05 -4.54
CA GLU A 134 9.86 3.75 -5.82
C GLU A 134 9.46 2.86 -7.00
N ASP A 135 9.88 1.61 -7.01
CA ASP A 135 9.61 0.65 -8.08
C ASP A 135 8.52 -0.37 -7.71
N ALA A 136 7.83 -0.16 -6.60
CA ALA A 136 6.86 -1.12 -6.05
C ALA A 136 5.47 -0.53 -5.85
N HIS A 137 5.10 0.46 -6.64
CA HIS A 137 3.73 0.96 -6.68
C HIS A 137 3.31 1.29 -8.09
N THR A 138 2.00 1.28 -8.36
CA THR A 138 1.46 1.51 -9.69
C THR A 138 0.03 2.01 -9.66
N THR A 139 -0.43 2.45 -10.82
CA THR A 139 -1.80 2.90 -11.05
C THR A 139 -2.17 2.72 -12.51
N THR A 140 -3.36 3.14 -12.88
CA THR A 140 -3.81 3.24 -14.26
C THR A 140 -3.80 4.69 -14.73
N ASP A 141 -3.92 4.92 -16.05
CA ASP A 141 -4.05 6.27 -16.57
C ASP A 141 -5.24 6.98 -15.95
N TYR A 142 -5.05 8.25 -15.63
CA TYR A 142 -6.11 9.09 -15.09
C TYR A 142 -6.69 9.97 -16.19
N LYS A 143 -8.02 9.94 -16.33
CA LYS A 143 -8.74 10.73 -17.33
C LYS A 143 -9.72 11.67 -16.65
N PHE A 144 -9.70 12.92 -17.06
CA PHE A 144 -10.59 13.94 -16.53
C PHE A 144 -10.92 14.97 -17.61
N GLU A 145 -12.19 15.15 -17.91
CA GLU A 145 -12.70 16.13 -18.88
C GLU A 145 -11.96 16.11 -20.22
N GLY A 146 -11.76 14.90 -20.78
CA GLY A 146 -11.09 14.73 -22.06
C GLY A 146 -9.57 14.83 -22.02
N GLN A 147 -8.99 15.12 -20.86
CA GLN A 147 -7.55 15.10 -20.66
C GLN A 147 -7.11 13.79 -20.02
N SER A 148 -5.87 13.39 -20.31
CA SER A 148 -5.30 12.16 -19.78
C SER A 148 -3.94 12.43 -19.14
N VAL A 149 -3.72 11.87 -17.95
CA VAL A 149 -2.42 11.82 -17.31
C VAL A 149 -2.01 10.35 -17.25
N SER A 150 -0.83 10.02 -17.80
CA SER A 150 -0.39 8.63 -17.84
C SER A 150 -0.05 8.11 -16.43
N ALA A 151 -0.24 6.82 -16.24
CA ALA A 151 0.16 6.13 -15.01
C ALA A 151 1.65 6.33 -14.71
N GLU A 152 2.51 6.28 -15.74
CA GLU A 152 3.95 6.52 -15.59
C GLU A 152 4.24 7.90 -14.98
N VAL A 153 3.58 8.95 -15.48
CA VAL A 153 3.72 10.30 -14.93
C VAL A 153 3.23 10.37 -13.48
N LEU A 154 2.14 9.71 -13.16
CA LEU A 154 1.62 9.68 -11.78
C LEU A 154 2.59 8.97 -10.83
N VAL A 155 3.20 7.88 -11.26
CA VAL A 155 4.22 7.17 -10.48
C VAL A 155 5.44 8.07 -10.24
N ASP A 156 5.94 8.70 -11.29
CA ASP A 156 7.10 9.60 -11.21
C ASP A 156 6.83 10.82 -10.34
N ASP A 157 5.61 11.38 -10.42
CA ASP A 157 5.19 12.51 -9.59
C ASP A 157 5.23 12.17 -8.10
N LEU A 158 4.67 11.03 -7.72
CA LEU A 158 4.69 10.62 -6.31
C LEU A 158 6.12 10.33 -5.84
N ASN A 159 6.93 9.68 -6.66
CA ASN A 159 8.33 9.39 -6.33
C ASN A 159 9.15 10.67 -6.12
N ALA A 160 8.81 11.74 -6.82
CA ALA A 160 9.50 13.03 -6.72
C ALA A 160 9.03 13.90 -5.55
N SER A 161 7.92 13.54 -4.92
CA SER A 161 7.30 14.37 -3.88
C SER A 161 7.88 14.18 -2.44
#